data_e5af8acb9c8a3cb5b9e6719eda8fe974
#
_entry.id   e5af8acb9c8a3cb5b9e6719eda8fe974
#
_cell.length_a   1.000
_cell.length_b   1.000
_cell.length_c   1.000
_cell.angle_alpha   90.00
_cell.angle_beta   90.00
_cell.angle_gamma   90.00
#
_symmetry.space_group_name_H-M   'P 1'
#
loop_
_entity.id
_entity.type
_entity.pdbx_description
1 polymer ?
#
loop_
_entity_poly.entity_id
_entity_poly.type
_entity_poly.pdbx_seq_one_letter_code
_entity_poly.pdbx_strand_id
1 'polypeptide(L)'
;MAMNQSELDEREFGNLIGSDKVEGTAVYGPNDSKIGSIERVMIDKMSGRVSYAVLGFGGFLGVGNDHYPLPWQSLKYDTRLGGYRTGITEQQLRGAPKYRNESDWNWNDAAGNRGLNDYYGVPVI
;
A
#
# COMPACT_ATOMS: atom_id res chain seq x y z
N MET A 1 25.13 -12.57 -5.29
CA MET A 1 24.15 -13.57 -5.63
C MET A 1 22.80 -13.22 -5.04
N ALA A 2 21.79 -13.52 -5.77
CA ALA A 2 20.46 -13.34 -5.26
C ALA A 2 20.23 -14.20 -4.02
N MET A 3 19.27 -13.83 -3.21
CA MET A 3 18.82 -14.65 -2.09
C MET A 3 18.47 -16.03 -2.59
N ASN A 4 18.73 -17.04 -1.81
CA ASN A 4 18.27 -18.38 -2.16
C ASN A 4 16.75 -18.49 -1.93
N GLN A 5 16.16 -19.54 -2.45
CA GLN A 5 14.71 -19.69 -2.41
C GLN A 5 14.18 -19.74 -0.97
N SER A 6 14.92 -20.38 -0.06
CA SER A 6 14.44 -20.46 1.32
C SER A 6 14.46 -19.11 2.02
N GLU A 7 15.40 -18.23 1.71
CA GLU A 7 15.39 -16.88 2.26
C GLU A 7 14.23 -16.07 1.73
N LEU A 8 13.91 -16.20 0.44
CA LEU A 8 12.78 -15.51 -0.17
C LEU A 8 11.48 -15.99 0.42
N ASP A 9 11.39 -17.28 0.75
CA ASP A 9 10.16 -17.90 1.19
C ASP A 9 9.93 -17.85 2.70
N GLU A 10 10.88 -17.29 3.47
CA GLU A 10 10.72 -17.21 4.91
C GLU A 10 9.44 -16.51 5.35
N ARG A 11 8.94 -15.58 4.55
CA ARG A 11 7.77 -14.77 4.87
C ARG A 11 6.65 -14.93 3.85
N GLU A 12 6.82 -15.83 2.90
CA GLU A 12 5.81 -16.09 1.87
C GLU A 12 5.68 -17.59 1.69
N PHE A 13 4.45 -18.08 1.75
CA PHE A 13 4.15 -19.50 1.66
C PHE A 13 2.90 -19.69 0.81
N GLY A 14 3.09 -20.05 -0.46
CA GLY A 14 1.97 -20.14 -1.38
C GLY A 14 1.28 -18.78 -1.52
N ASN A 15 0.03 -18.70 -1.09
CA ASN A 15 -0.72 -17.44 -1.12
C ASN A 15 -0.61 -16.66 0.17
N LEU A 16 0.17 -17.12 1.12
CA LEU A 16 0.34 -16.41 2.38
C LEU A 16 1.62 -15.59 2.36
N ILE A 17 1.54 -14.42 2.96
CA ILE A 17 2.68 -13.53 3.07
C ILE A 17 2.72 -12.97 4.50
N GLY A 18 3.89 -12.93 5.09
CA GLY A 18 4.06 -12.34 6.41
C GLY A 18 3.87 -10.84 6.40
N SER A 19 3.31 -10.28 7.46
CA SER A 19 3.08 -8.84 7.56
C SER A 19 4.37 -8.05 7.44
N ASP A 20 5.46 -8.59 7.97
CA ASP A 20 6.76 -7.94 7.91
C ASP A 20 7.35 -7.96 6.49
N LYS A 21 6.90 -8.87 5.65
CA LYS A 21 7.30 -8.90 4.24
C LYS A 21 6.45 -7.92 3.41
N VAL A 22 5.18 -7.75 3.76
CA VAL A 22 4.32 -6.76 3.11
C VAL A 22 4.92 -5.37 3.28
N GLU A 23 5.40 -5.06 4.46
CA GLU A 23 6.12 -3.81 4.71
C GLU A 23 7.40 -3.80 3.91
N GLY A 24 7.62 -2.73 3.18
CA GLY A 24 8.76 -2.58 2.29
C GLY A 24 8.55 -3.14 0.90
N THR A 25 7.44 -3.84 0.65
CA THR A 25 7.16 -4.38 -0.68
C THR A 25 6.83 -3.26 -1.65
N ALA A 26 7.40 -3.34 -2.85
CA ALA A 26 7.21 -2.33 -3.88
C ALA A 26 5.78 -2.32 -4.40
N VAL A 27 5.34 -1.14 -4.81
CA VAL A 27 4.06 -0.94 -5.49
C VAL A 27 4.35 -0.38 -6.87
N TYR A 28 3.75 -1.00 -7.88
CA TYR A 28 3.95 -0.67 -9.28
C TYR A 28 2.67 -0.10 -9.88
N GLY A 29 2.80 0.95 -10.65
CA GLY A 29 1.68 1.59 -11.34
C GLY A 29 1.34 0.91 -12.66
N PRO A 30 0.47 1.57 -13.45
CA PRO A 30 -0.06 0.96 -14.68
C PRO A 30 0.99 0.52 -15.71
N ASN A 31 2.14 1.18 -15.74
CA ASN A 31 3.20 0.88 -16.72
C ASN A 31 4.32 0.03 -16.12
N ASP A 32 4.04 -0.69 -15.03
CA ASP A 32 5.01 -1.49 -14.30
C ASP A 32 6.16 -0.68 -13.71
N SER A 33 6.02 0.63 -13.66
CA SER A 33 7.02 1.45 -13.00
C SER A 33 6.72 1.54 -11.51
N LYS A 34 7.76 1.45 -10.71
CA LYS A 34 7.63 1.53 -9.26
C LYS A 34 7.18 2.93 -8.85
N ILE A 35 6.09 3.02 -8.11
CA ILE A 35 5.58 4.29 -7.63
C ILE A 35 5.80 4.51 -6.13
N GLY A 36 6.25 3.50 -5.42
CA GLY A 36 6.54 3.59 -4.00
C GLY A 36 6.63 2.23 -3.38
N SER A 37 6.56 2.19 -2.06
CA SER A 37 6.56 0.95 -1.32
C SER A 37 5.57 1.04 -0.16
N ILE A 38 5.11 -0.12 0.30
CA ILE A 38 4.18 -0.19 1.41
C ILE A 38 4.96 0.03 2.70
N GLU A 39 4.59 1.06 3.45
CA GLU A 39 5.19 1.32 4.75
C GLU A 39 4.55 0.44 5.83
N ARG A 40 3.25 0.28 5.76
CA ARG A 40 2.50 -0.59 6.67
C ARG A 40 1.10 -0.83 6.14
N VAL A 41 0.40 -1.78 6.74
CA VAL A 41 -1.00 -2.03 6.46
C VAL A 41 -1.83 -1.76 7.71
N MET A 42 -3.07 -1.34 7.49
CA MET A 42 -4.03 -1.14 8.56
C MET A 42 -5.02 -2.29 8.52
N ILE A 43 -5.06 -3.04 9.60
CA ILE A 43 -5.85 -4.26 9.70
C ILE A 43 -7.07 -3.99 10.57
N ASP A 44 -8.24 -4.38 10.09
CA ASP A 44 -9.44 -4.37 10.90
C ASP A 44 -9.26 -5.46 11.96
N LYS A 45 -9.12 -5.05 13.21
CA LYS A 45 -8.80 -5.99 14.27
C LYS A 45 -9.94 -6.94 14.61
N MET A 46 -11.16 -6.61 14.22
CA MET A 46 -12.31 -7.48 14.47
C MET A 46 -12.43 -8.58 13.43
N SER A 47 -12.25 -8.25 12.16
CA SER A 47 -12.36 -9.21 11.07
C SER A 47 -11.03 -9.87 10.71
N GLY A 48 -9.92 -9.22 11.04
CA GLY A 48 -8.59 -9.66 10.63
C GLY A 48 -8.24 -9.29 9.19
N ARG A 49 -9.08 -8.52 8.52
CA ARG A 49 -8.85 -8.14 7.13
C ARG A 49 -8.02 -6.88 7.03
N VAL A 50 -7.14 -6.84 6.03
CA VAL A 50 -6.42 -5.62 5.69
C VAL A 50 -7.39 -4.64 5.03
N SER A 51 -7.48 -3.44 5.57
CA SER A 51 -8.38 -2.41 5.06
C SER A 51 -7.65 -1.40 4.18
N TYR A 52 -6.46 -1.01 4.58
CA TYR A 52 -5.68 0.01 3.88
C TYR A 52 -4.20 -0.36 3.91
N ALA A 53 -3.49 0.10 2.89
CA ALA A 53 -2.04 0.17 2.91
C ALA A 53 -1.63 1.63 2.97
N VAL A 54 -0.51 1.91 3.59
CA VAL A 54 0.08 3.25 3.58
C VAL A 54 1.29 3.21 2.66
N LEU A 55 1.23 3.99 1.60
CA LEU A 55 2.28 4.07 0.60
C LEU A 55 3.24 5.20 0.94
N GLY A 56 4.51 4.92 0.86
CA GLY A 56 5.57 5.91 1.02
C GLY A 56 6.51 5.90 -0.16
N PHE A 57 7.23 6.99 -0.34
CA PHE A 57 8.16 7.14 -1.45
C PHE A 57 9.61 7.10 -1.00
N GLY A 58 9.88 6.95 0.29
CA GLY A 58 11.22 6.83 0.82
C GLY A 58 12.12 8.00 0.47
N GLY A 59 11.58 9.20 0.41
CA GLY A 59 12.36 10.37 0.06
C GLY A 59 12.61 10.52 -1.43
N PHE A 60 12.15 9.60 -2.21
CA PHE A 60 12.31 9.58 -3.65
C PHE A 60 11.53 10.73 -4.26
N LEU A 61 11.29 11.44 -4.78
CA LEU A 61 10.55 12.58 -5.30
C LEU A 61 10.65 13.83 -4.42
N GLY A 62 11.49 13.82 -3.41
CA GLY A 62 11.64 14.98 -2.54
C GLY A 62 10.44 15.24 -1.64
N VAL A 63 9.51 14.30 -1.57
CA VAL A 63 8.31 14.40 -0.74
C VAL A 63 8.31 13.34 0.36
N GLY A 64 9.50 13.02 0.84
CA GLY A 64 9.74 11.84 1.64
C GLY A 64 8.96 11.71 2.93
N ASN A 65 8.25 12.74 3.36
CA ASN A 65 7.50 12.67 4.60
C ASN A 65 5.99 12.54 4.39
N ASP A 66 5.54 12.44 3.16
CA ASP A 66 4.11 12.27 2.90
C ASP A 66 3.77 10.78 2.86
N HIS A 67 2.65 10.44 3.50
CA HIS A 67 2.15 9.09 3.61
C HIS A 67 0.78 9.03 2.97
N TYR A 68 0.60 8.06 2.09
CA TYR A 68 -0.59 7.98 1.23
C TYR A 68 -1.40 6.74 1.56
N PRO A 69 -2.51 6.88 2.31
CA PRO A 69 -3.39 5.73 2.52
C PRO A 69 -4.05 5.31 1.21
N LEU A 70 -4.05 4.02 0.95
CA LEU A 70 -4.70 3.44 -0.22
C LEU A 70 -5.65 2.35 0.23
N PRO A 71 -6.85 2.25 -0.35
CA PRO A 71 -7.71 1.09 -0.09
C PRO A 71 -6.96 -0.18 -0.49
N TRP A 72 -6.99 -1.17 0.37
CA TRP A 72 -6.29 -2.43 0.08
C TRP A 72 -6.74 -3.05 -1.23
N GLN A 73 -8.01 -2.89 -1.57
CA GLN A 73 -8.58 -3.45 -2.78
C GLN A 73 -8.03 -2.85 -4.06
N SER A 74 -7.38 -1.70 -3.99
CA SER A 74 -6.73 -1.10 -5.15
C SER A 74 -5.40 -1.76 -5.49
N LEU A 75 -4.94 -2.70 -4.65
CA LEU A 75 -3.66 -3.38 -4.82
C LEU A 75 -3.89 -4.85 -5.13
N LYS A 76 -3.10 -5.38 -6.05
CA LYS A 76 -3.10 -6.81 -6.36
C LYS A 76 -1.66 -7.30 -6.44
N TYR A 77 -1.38 -8.40 -5.76
CA TYR A 77 -0.05 -8.97 -5.80
C TYR A 77 0.25 -9.53 -7.19
N ASP A 78 1.41 -9.19 -7.70
CA ASP A 78 1.87 -9.67 -9.02
C ASP A 78 3.13 -10.50 -8.77
N THR A 79 3.01 -11.81 -8.96
CA THR A 79 4.13 -12.73 -8.70
C THR A 79 5.30 -12.48 -9.64
N ARG A 80 5.04 -11.99 -10.84
CA ARG A 80 6.08 -11.69 -11.80
C ARG A 80 6.95 -10.51 -11.33
N LEU A 81 6.31 -9.51 -10.75
CA LEU A 81 7.00 -8.32 -10.27
C LEU A 81 7.52 -8.48 -8.83
N GLY A 82 6.98 -9.45 -8.10
CA GLY A 82 7.34 -9.61 -6.69
C GLY A 82 6.83 -8.49 -5.82
N GLY A 83 5.74 -7.86 -6.18
CA GLY A 83 5.16 -6.74 -5.46
C GLY A 83 3.72 -6.53 -5.84
N TYR A 84 3.15 -5.43 -5.37
CA TYR A 84 1.74 -5.12 -5.63
C TYR A 84 1.61 -4.21 -6.84
N ARG A 85 0.61 -4.50 -7.64
CA ARG A 85 0.26 -3.69 -8.80
C ARG A 85 -1.01 -2.90 -8.50
N THR A 86 -1.07 -1.69 -8.99
CA THR A 86 -2.26 -0.84 -8.88
C THR A 86 -2.53 -0.13 -10.19
N GLY A 87 -3.80 0.21 -10.42
CA GLY A 87 -4.17 1.11 -11.51
C GLY A 87 -4.04 2.58 -11.17
N ILE A 88 -3.65 2.89 -9.93
CA ILE A 88 -3.50 4.27 -9.50
C ILE A 88 -2.28 4.89 -10.20
N THR A 89 -2.46 6.05 -10.79
CA THR A 89 -1.38 6.75 -11.47
C THR A 89 -0.64 7.67 -10.51
N GLU A 90 0.58 8.01 -10.88
CA GLU A 90 1.37 8.97 -10.12
C GLU A 90 0.64 10.32 -10.02
N GLN A 91 -0.03 10.72 -11.09
CA GLN A 91 -0.79 11.96 -11.09
C GLN A 91 -1.94 11.93 -10.08
N GLN A 92 -2.64 10.80 -9.99
CA GLN A 92 -3.69 10.65 -8.98
C GLN A 92 -3.12 10.79 -7.57
N LEU A 93 -1.94 10.21 -7.33
CA LEU A 93 -1.31 10.31 -6.03
C LEU A 93 -0.95 11.74 -5.65
N ARG A 94 -0.55 12.55 -6.62
CA ARG A 94 -0.20 13.94 -6.33
C ARG A 94 -1.35 14.74 -5.75
N GLY A 95 -2.57 14.44 -6.17
CA GLY A 95 -3.77 15.11 -5.65
C GLY A 95 -4.49 14.34 -4.57
N ALA A 96 -3.94 13.22 -4.13
CA ALA A 96 -4.63 12.32 -3.22
C ALA A 96 -4.56 12.80 -1.77
N PRO A 97 -5.52 12.37 -0.93
CA PRO A 97 -5.40 12.56 0.50
C PRO A 97 -4.12 11.94 1.03
N LYS A 98 -3.44 12.66 1.90
CA LYS A 98 -2.16 12.23 2.47
C LYS A 98 -1.95 12.90 3.80
N TYR A 99 -0.98 12.41 4.57
CA TYR A 99 -0.63 13.03 5.83
C TYR A 99 0.89 12.99 6.03
N ARG A 100 1.41 13.92 6.83
CA ARG A 100 2.81 13.93 7.25
C ARG A 100 2.99 13.33 8.61
N ASN A 101 2.10 13.67 9.53
CA ASN A 101 2.13 13.17 10.89
C ASN A 101 0.93 12.28 11.09
N GLU A 102 1.12 11.14 11.73
CA GLU A 102 0.02 10.23 11.99
C GLU A 102 -1.11 10.87 12.79
N SER A 103 -0.77 11.80 13.66
CA SER A 103 -1.77 12.51 14.45
C SER A 103 -2.74 13.35 13.60
N ASP A 104 -2.37 13.64 12.36
CA ASP A 104 -3.20 14.41 11.44
C ASP A 104 -4.20 13.55 10.68
N TRP A 105 -4.15 12.24 10.85
CA TRP A 105 -5.03 11.32 10.14
C TRP A 105 -5.89 10.55 11.12
N ASN A 106 -7.19 10.65 10.99
CA ASN A 106 -8.14 9.94 11.84
C ASN A 106 -8.69 8.71 11.14
N TRP A 107 -8.12 7.56 11.47
CA TRP A 107 -8.55 6.28 10.89
C TRP A 107 -9.97 5.88 11.27
N ASN A 108 -10.53 6.50 12.31
CA ASN A 108 -11.89 6.21 12.77
C ASN A 108 -12.94 7.12 12.13
N ASP A 109 -12.53 8.02 11.24
CA ASP A 109 -13.46 8.92 10.58
C ASP A 109 -14.10 8.21 9.39
N ALA A 110 -15.33 7.74 9.58
CA ALA A 110 -16.05 7.01 8.54
C ALA A 110 -16.27 7.86 7.28
N ALA A 111 -16.54 9.15 7.45
CA ALA A 111 -16.74 10.04 6.30
C ALA A 111 -15.43 10.24 5.54
N GLY A 112 -14.32 10.41 6.25
CA GLY A 112 -13.00 10.52 5.64
C GLY A 112 -12.61 9.25 4.90
N ASN A 113 -12.91 8.10 5.48
CA ASN A 113 -12.60 6.83 4.82
C ASN A 113 -13.43 6.61 3.56
N ARG A 114 -14.70 7.01 3.59
CA ARG A 114 -15.52 6.98 2.37
C ARG A 114 -14.97 7.91 1.30
N GLY A 115 -14.55 9.10 1.70
CA GLY A 115 -13.96 10.06 0.79
C GLY A 115 -12.68 9.51 0.14
N LEU A 116 -11.87 8.81 0.92
CA LEU A 116 -10.67 8.18 0.40
C LEU A 116 -11.01 7.10 -0.63
N ASN A 117 -11.95 6.23 -0.29
CA ASN A 117 -12.37 5.18 -1.22
C ASN A 117 -12.98 5.77 -2.49
N ASP A 118 -13.79 6.82 -2.34
CA ASP A 118 -14.39 7.50 -3.49
C ASP A 118 -13.32 8.13 -4.39
N TYR A 119 -12.31 8.71 -3.79
CA TYR A 119 -11.21 9.30 -4.56
C TYR A 119 -10.57 8.27 -5.48
N TYR A 120 -10.38 7.05 -4.99
CA TYR A 120 -9.76 5.98 -5.77
C TYR A 120 -10.77 5.11 -6.52
N GLY A 121 -12.05 5.40 -6.39
CA GLY A 121 -13.09 4.64 -7.09
C GLY A 121 -13.25 3.22 -6.57
N VAL A 122 -12.98 2.99 -5.29
CA VAL A 122 -13.05 1.66 -4.68
C VAL A 122 -14.18 1.65 -3.66
N PRO A 123 -15.09 0.66 -3.71
CA PRO A 123 -16.17 0.61 -2.72
C PRO A 123 -15.63 0.32 -1.33
N VAL A 124 -16.32 0.86 -0.33
CA VAL A 124 -16.05 0.53 1.07
C VAL A 124 -16.71 -0.81 1.37
N ILE A 125 -15.94 -1.70 1.98
CA ILE A 125 -16.48 -2.98 2.44
C ILE A 125 -16.29 -3.15 3.94
#